data_1f9026667d8c23ed164494f160d137b2
#
_entry.id   1f9026667d8c23ed164494f160d137b2
#
_cell.length_a   1.000
_cell.length_b   1.000
_cell.length_c   1.000
_cell.angle_alpha   90.00
_cell.angle_beta   90.00
_cell.angle_gamma   90.00
#
_symmetry.space_group_name_H-M   'P 1'
#
loop_
_entity.id
_entity.type
_entity.pdbx_description
1 polymer ?
#
loop_
_entity_poly.entity_id
_entity_poly.type
_entity_poly.pdbx_seq_one_letter_code
_entity_poly.pdbx_strand_id
1 'polypeptide(L)'
;MKKILTASALAIATLSVSPILSAPAIAQAKAIAVADVRVAAARSNAFTTATQQIETTYKAQIDQQQSRGQTLQAEMNVLIAKYNEEAKKTPQNQAALQAAAKAVQDKRQAANAEISRIGAPVDLAIAYVEDQISVRMNEAIRAAMTARKIDLLLNPDAVLARENNVDITDAVVAELNKILPNVSITPPAGYEPGQLVQQRNQQAMEAARAAQGGAAAPAAPAPTGTQPTTR
;
A
#
# COMPACT_ATOMS: atom_id res chain seq x y z
N MET A 1 37.49 90.65 29.21
CA MET A 1 37.16 91.38 27.96
C MET A 1 36.64 90.31 26.99
N LYS A 2 35.31 90.37 26.75
CA LYS A 2 34.64 90.29 25.45
C LYS A 2 35.11 89.18 24.52
N LYS A 3 34.26 88.29 24.00
CA LYS A 3 33.07 88.55 23.16
C LYS A 3 32.23 87.30 23.08
N ILE A 4 30.92 87.50 23.10
CA ILE A 4 29.83 86.53 22.79
C ILE A 4 29.81 86.30 21.27
N LEU A 5 29.68 85.07 20.83
CA LEU A 5 29.26 84.72 19.48
C LEU A 5 28.27 83.58 19.55
N THR A 6 27.03 83.96 19.32
CA THR A 6 25.91 83.04 19.08
C THR A 6 26.05 82.37 17.74
N ALA A 7 25.99 81.03 17.71
CA ALA A 7 25.87 80.24 16.47
C ALA A 7 24.57 79.46 16.53
N SER A 8 23.63 79.76 15.66
CA SER A 8 22.38 79.11 15.43
C SER A 8 22.63 77.73 14.88
N ALA A 9 22.13 76.71 15.57
CA ALA A 9 22.14 75.34 15.08
C ALA A 9 20.90 75.10 14.19
N LEU A 10 21.16 74.87 12.90
CA LEU A 10 20.18 74.49 11.92
C LEU A 10 19.97 72.99 12.07
N ALA A 11 18.79 72.55 12.59
CA ALA A 11 18.42 71.14 12.68
C ALA A 11 18.02 70.60 11.30
N ILE A 12 18.88 69.82 10.68
CA ILE A 12 18.55 69.04 9.48
C ILE A 12 17.91 67.71 9.91
N ALA A 13 16.58 67.64 9.74
CA ALA A 13 15.85 66.38 9.91
C ALA A 13 16.15 65.47 8.73
N THR A 14 17.05 64.49 8.91
CA THR A 14 17.27 63.41 7.93
C THR A 14 16.15 62.39 8.08
N LEU A 15 15.19 62.34 7.11
CA LEU A 15 14.28 61.25 6.93
C LEU A 15 15.10 60.04 6.49
N SER A 16 15.34 59.08 7.41
CA SER A 16 15.89 57.78 7.10
C SER A 16 14.80 56.92 6.45
N VAL A 17 14.78 56.87 5.14
CA VAL A 17 14.02 55.88 4.36
C VAL A 17 14.76 54.57 4.54
N SER A 18 14.26 53.72 5.45
CA SER A 18 14.72 52.32 5.57
C SER A 18 14.23 51.57 4.34
N PRO A 19 15.12 51.00 3.50
CA PRO A 19 14.68 50.10 2.46
C PRO A 19 14.14 48.83 3.15
N ILE A 20 12.82 48.61 3.04
CA ILE A 20 12.22 47.31 3.34
C ILE A 20 12.79 46.32 2.32
N LEU A 21 13.85 45.63 2.71
CA LEU A 21 14.32 44.43 1.98
C LEU A 21 13.21 43.40 2.09
N SER A 22 12.29 43.41 1.12
CA SER A 22 11.40 42.30 0.87
C SER A 22 12.30 41.14 0.45
N ALA A 23 12.70 40.29 1.41
CA ALA A 23 13.30 39.01 1.08
C ALA A 23 12.31 38.26 0.18
N PRO A 24 12.70 37.80 -1.03
CA PRO A 24 11.84 36.98 -1.83
C PRO A 24 11.46 35.78 -0.97
N ALA A 25 10.16 35.54 -0.75
CA ALA A 25 9.67 34.30 -0.20
C ALA A 25 10.13 33.23 -1.18
N ILE A 26 11.24 32.58 -0.88
CA ILE A 26 11.68 31.38 -1.59
C ILE A 26 10.56 30.37 -1.31
N ALA A 27 9.68 30.18 -2.29
CA ALA A 27 8.73 29.08 -2.26
C ALA A 27 9.56 27.82 -2.01
N GLN A 28 9.50 27.26 -0.80
CA GLN A 28 10.18 26.02 -0.48
C GLN A 28 9.66 24.99 -1.48
N ALA A 29 10.52 24.52 -2.37
CA ALA A 29 10.21 23.43 -3.26
C ALA A 29 9.73 22.29 -2.37
N LYS A 30 8.49 21.87 -2.56
CA LYS A 30 7.93 20.72 -1.83
C LYS A 30 8.84 19.54 -2.07
N ALA A 31 9.30 18.89 -1.01
CA ALA A 31 10.15 17.74 -1.13
C ALA A 31 9.35 16.54 -1.66
N ILE A 32 9.76 16.03 -2.80
CA ILE A 32 9.14 14.87 -3.46
C ILE A 32 10.08 13.69 -3.29
N ALA A 33 9.52 12.53 -2.98
CA ALA A 33 10.24 11.28 -2.86
C ALA A 33 9.51 10.14 -3.56
N VAL A 34 10.19 9.01 -3.67
CA VAL A 34 9.65 7.77 -4.22
C VAL A 34 9.79 6.67 -3.18
N ALA A 35 8.82 5.76 -3.09
CA ALA A 35 8.96 4.53 -2.32
C ALA A 35 8.21 3.37 -2.98
N ASP A 36 8.83 2.21 -3.00
CA ASP A 36 8.18 0.96 -3.38
C ASP A 36 7.57 0.31 -2.14
N VAL A 37 6.25 0.44 -2.04
CA VAL A 37 5.47 -0.08 -0.92
C VAL A 37 5.51 -1.61 -0.85
N ARG A 38 5.57 -2.30 -2.00
CA ARG A 38 5.65 -3.77 -2.07
C ARG A 38 7.01 -4.25 -1.57
N VAL A 39 8.07 -3.60 -2.01
CA VAL A 39 9.43 -3.88 -1.52
C VAL A 39 9.54 -3.58 -0.04
N ALA A 40 8.94 -2.48 0.44
CA ALA A 40 8.93 -2.16 1.86
C ALA A 40 8.21 -3.23 2.70
N ALA A 41 7.06 -3.73 2.24
CA ALA A 41 6.34 -4.82 2.89
C ALA A 41 7.18 -6.10 2.94
N ALA A 42 7.74 -6.53 1.79
CA ALA A 42 8.51 -7.76 1.68
C ALA A 42 9.82 -7.75 2.48
N ARG A 43 10.42 -6.58 2.71
CA ARG A 43 11.66 -6.39 3.48
C ARG A 43 11.41 -6.11 4.96
N SER A 44 10.16 -6.02 5.40
CA SER A 44 9.83 -5.80 6.79
C SER A 44 10.18 -7.02 7.66
N ASN A 45 10.55 -6.77 8.92
CA ASN A 45 10.80 -7.83 9.89
C ASN A 45 9.56 -8.70 10.10
N ALA A 46 8.38 -8.08 10.11
CA ALA A 46 7.10 -8.78 10.22
C ALA A 46 6.92 -9.82 9.11
N PHE A 47 7.18 -9.45 7.84
CA PHE A 47 7.04 -10.37 6.70
C PHE A 47 8.09 -11.48 6.73
N THR A 48 9.37 -11.13 6.91
CA THR A 48 10.47 -12.11 6.89
C THR A 48 10.35 -13.12 8.02
N THR A 49 10.03 -12.67 9.23
CA THR A 49 9.82 -13.56 10.38
C THR A 49 8.58 -14.43 10.18
N ALA A 50 7.47 -13.86 9.69
CA ALA A 50 6.25 -14.61 9.42
C ALA A 50 6.47 -15.70 8.35
N THR A 51 7.21 -15.39 7.26
CA THR A 51 7.54 -16.37 6.23
C THR A 51 8.29 -17.57 6.80
N GLN A 52 9.32 -17.34 7.63
CA GLN A 52 10.05 -18.41 8.30
C GLN A 52 9.17 -19.25 9.24
N GLN A 53 8.25 -18.60 9.95
CA GLN A 53 7.28 -19.30 10.80
C GLN A 53 6.30 -20.13 9.98
N ILE A 54 5.81 -19.61 8.84
CA ILE A 54 4.92 -20.32 7.91
C ILE A 54 5.63 -21.55 7.35
N GLU A 55 6.87 -21.42 6.86
CA GLU A 55 7.66 -22.53 6.36
C GLU A 55 7.82 -23.66 7.39
N THR A 56 8.00 -23.31 8.65
CA THR A 56 8.13 -24.27 9.75
C THR A 56 6.79 -24.88 10.13
N THR A 57 5.76 -24.06 10.32
CA THR A 57 4.45 -24.48 10.84
C THR A 57 3.68 -25.32 9.81
N TYR A 58 3.77 -24.93 8.54
CA TYR A 58 3.05 -25.60 7.43
C TYR A 58 3.95 -26.50 6.59
N LYS A 59 5.09 -26.90 7.13
CA LYS A 59 6.07 -27.75 6.42
C LYS A 59 5.43 -29.01 5.84
N ALA A 60 4.56 -29.67 6.58
CA ALA A 60 3.90 -30.89 6.11
C ALA A 60 3.03 -30.65 4.85
N GLN A 61 2.29 -29.52 4.81
CA GLN A 61 1.47 -29.14 3.67
C GLN A 61 2.34 -28.74 2.46
N ILE A 62 3.43 -28.03 2.69
CA ILE A 62 4.39 -27.62 1.66
C ILE A 62 5.05 -28.87 1.04
N ASP A 63 5.55 -29.80 1.85
CA ASP A 63 6.16 -31.05 1.41
C ASP A 63 5.13 -31.92 0.65
N GLN A 64 3.89 -32.00 1.14
CA GLN A 64 2.80 -32.71 0.47
C GLN A 64 2.47 -32.10 -0.89
N GLN A 65 2.36 -30.78 -0.97
CA GLN A 65 2.08 -30.07 -2.23
C GLN A 65 3.19 -30.32 -3.25
N GLN A 66 4.46 -30.24 -2.84
CA GLN A 66 5.60 -30.50 -3.70
C GLN A 66 5.63 -31.95 -4.22
N SER A 67 5.50 -32.93 -3.32
CA SER A 67 5.48 -34.37 -3.67
C SER A 67 4.31 -34.71 -4.60
N ARG A 68 3.12 -34.19 -4.29
CA ARG A 68 1.94 -34.41 -5.13
C ARG A 68 2.07 -33.74 -6.50
N GLY A 69 2.66 -32.54 -6.55
CA GLY A 69 2.97 -31.84 -7.79
C GLY A 69 3.86 -32.68 -8.73
N GLN A 70 4.92 -33.29 -8.19
CA GLN A 70 5.79 -34.20 -8.96
C GLN A 70 5.03 -35.41 -9.49
N THR A 71 4.19 -36.04 -8.66
CA THR A 71 3.36 -37.19 -9.06
C THR A 71 2.38 -36.78 -10.16
N LEU A 72 1.67 -35.68 -10.01
CA LEU A 72 0.71 -35.19 -11.00
C LEU A 72 1.38 -34.81 -12.33
N GLN A 73 2.61 -34.31 -12.30
CA GLN A 73 3.39 -34.03 -13.50
C GLN A 73 3.74 -35.35 -14.23
N ALA A 74 4.13 -36.40 -13.51
CA ALA A 74 4.40 -37.72 -14.10
C ALA A 74 3.13 -38.33 -14.74
N GLU A 75 1.99 -38.29 -14.03
CA GLU A 75 0.69 -38.71 -14.54
C GLU A 75 0.27 -37.94 -15.81
N MET A 76 0.51 -36.64 -15.83
CA MET A 76 0.24 -35.75 -16.98
C MET A 76 1.10 -36.14 -18.19
N ASN A 77 2.40 -36.42 -17.97
CA ASN A 77 3.31 -36.81 -19.05
C ASN A 77 2.86 -38.12 -19.74
N VAL A 78 2.32 -39.08 -18.97
CA VAL A 78 1.75 -40.34 -19.55
C VAL A 78 0.55 -40.03 -20.44
N LEU A 79 -0.35 -39.14 -20.02
CA LEU A 79 -1.52 -38.75 -20.83
C LEU A 79 -1.14 -37.98 -22.10
N ILE A 80 -0.14 -37.11 -21.99
CA ILE A 80 0.39 -36.37 -23.15
C ILE A 80 1.06 -37.34 -24.15
N ALA A 81 1.84 -38.32 -23.65
CA ALA A 81 2.44 -39.36 -24.50
C ALA A 81 1.36 -40.15 -25.25
N LYS A 82 0.30 -40.58 -24.58
CA LYS A 82 -0.83 -41.26 -25.17
C LYS A 82 -1.55 -40.42 -26.23
N TYR A 83 -1.78 -39.13 -25.96
CA TYR A 83 -2.33 -38.19 -26.95
C TYR A 83 -1.43 -38.12 -28.20
N ASN A 84 -0.11 -37.97 -28.02
CA ASN A 84 0.85 -37.92 -29.12
C ASN A 84 0.91 -39.22 -29.95
N GLU A 85 0.75 -40.38 -29.31
CA GLU A 85 0.66 -41.66 -30.01
C GLU A 85 -0.61 -41.74 -30.87
N GLU A 86 -1.77 -41.35 -30.33
CA GLU A 86 -3.04 -41.29 -31.11
C GLU A 86 -2.94 -40.32 -32.29
N ALA A 87 -2.28 -39.18 -32.10
CA ALA A 87 -2.10 -38.17 -33.15
C ALA A 87 -1.23 -38.65 -34.33
N LYS A 88 -0.34 -39.65 -34.11
CA LYS A 88 0.57 -40.17 -35.13
C LYS A 88 -0.03 -41.35 -35.93
N LYS A 89 -1.15 -41.94 -35.50
CA LYS A 89 -1.79 -43.07 -36.18
C LYS A 89 -2.33 -42.71 -37.55
N THR A 90 -2.14 -43.61 -38.53
CA THR A 90 -2.68 -43.49 -39.89
C THR A 90 -3.38 -44.77 -40.27
N PRO A 91 -4.67 -44.76 -40.59
CA PRO A 91 -5.61 -43.63 -40.58
C PRO A 91 -5.87 -43.13 -39.17
N GLN A 92 -6.08 -41.78 -39.04
CA GLN A 92 -6.32 -41.12 -37.77
C GLN A 92 -7.73 -41.42 -37.24
N ASN A 93 -7.82 -41.90 -35.99
CA ASN A 93 -9.09 -42.06 -35.30
C ASN A 93 -9.44 -40.78 -34.53
N GLN A 94 -10.30 -39.95 -35.10
CA GLN A 94 -10.71 -38.65 -34.52
C GLN A 94 -11.35 -38.82 -33.12
N ALA A 95 -12.15 -39.84 -32.92
CA ALA A 95 -12.79 -40.09 -31.61
C ALA A 95 -11.76 -40.42 -30.52
N ALA A 96 -10.76 -41.26 -30.84
CA ALA A 96 -9.69 -41.62 -29.91
C ALA A 96 -8.79 -40.41 -29.60
N LEU A 97 -8.48 -39.58 -30.60
CA LEU A 97 -7.70 -38.35 -30.44
C LEU A 97 -8.42 -37.36 -29.55
N GLN A 98 -9.73 -37.13 -29.78
CA GLN A 98 -10.54 -36.24 -28.95
C GLN A 98 -10.64 -36.73 -27.49
N ALA A 99 -10.82 -38.05 -27.30
CA ALA A 99 -10.85 -38.65 -25.98
C ALA A 99 -9.52 -38.49 -25.24
N ALA A 100 -8.39 -38.67 -25.92
CA ALA A 100 -7.07 -38.46 -25.34
C ALA A 100 -6.82 -36.99 -25.01
N ALA A 101 -7.22 -36.03 -25.88
CA ALA A 101 -7.14 -34.58 -25.60
C ALA A 101 -7.99 -34.20 -24.39
N LYS A 102 -9.22 -34.73 -24.31
CA LYS A 102 -10.10 -34.50 -23.15
C LYS A 102 -9.48 -35.03 -21.84
N ALA A 103 -8.87 -36.22 -21.87
CA ALA A 103 -8.23 -36.83 -20.71
C ALA A 103 -7.07 -35.91 -20.17
N VAL A 104 -6.28 -35.29 -21.07
CA VAL A 104 -5.24 -34.37 -20.70
C VAL A 104 -5.84 -33.10 -20.05
N GLN A 105 -6.91 -32.55 -20.62
CA GLN A 105 -7.57 -31.35 -20.12
C GLN A 105 -8.20 -31.62 -18.73
N ASP A 106 -8.96 -32.70 -18.59
CA ASP A 106 -9.62 -33.08 -17.34
C ASP A 106 -8.57 -33.30 -16.23
N LYS A 107 -7.47 -33.97 -16.55
CA LYS A 107 -6.38 -34.22 -15.60
C LYS A 107 -5.72 -32.91 -15.16
N ARG A 108 -5.48 -31.97 -16.09
CA ARG A 108 -4.91 -30.66 -15.76
C ARG A 108 -5.81 -29.89 -14.80
N GLN A 109 -7.11 -29.88 -15.06
CA GLN A 109 -8.08 -29.19 -14.21
C GLN A 109 -8.13 -29.82 -12.81
N ALA A 110 -8.20 -31.16 -12.73
CA ALA A 110 -8.20 -31.88 -11.47
C ALA A 110 -6.88 -31.67 -10.69
N ALA A 111 -5.73 -31.70 -11.37
CA ALA A 111 -4.43 -31.44 -10.75
C ALA A 111 -4.32 -30.05 -10.16
N ASN A 112 -4.76 -29.02 -10.89
CA ASN A 112 -4.76 -27.65 -10.39
C ASN A 112 -5.65 -27.50 -9.15
N ALA A 113 -6.86 -28.07 -9.18
CA ALA A 113 -7.77 -28.04 -8.02
C ALA A 113 -7.19 -28.76 -6.80
N GLU A 114 -6.53 -29.90 -7.00
CA GLU A 114 -5.90 -30.68 -5.94
C GLU A 114 -4.73 -29.91 -5.30
N ILE A 115 -3.81 -29.37 -6.10
CA ILE A 115 -2.67 -28.59 -5.63
C ILE A 115 -3.13 -27.34 -4.88
N SER A 116 -4.12 -26.60 -5.41
CA SER A 116 -4.69 -25.44 -4.73
C SER A 116 -5.31 -25.80 -3.38
N ARG A 117 -6.01 -26.94 -3.30
CA ARG A 117 -6.60 -27.42 -2.05
C ARG A 117 -5.55 -27.76 -0.99
N ILE A 118 -4.43 -28.38 -1.40
CA ILE A 118 -3.33 -28.71 -0.50
C ILE A 118 -2.63 -27.43 -0.02
N GLY A 119 -2.41 -26.45 -0.91
CA GLY A 119 -1.73 -25.18 -0.61
C GLY A 119 -2.60 -24.16 0.13
N ALA A 120 -3.93 -24.30 0.08
CA ALA A 120 -4.86 -23.29 0.61
C ALA A 120 -4.58 -22.82 2.07
N PRO A 121 -4.19 -23.68 3.03
CA PRO A 121 -3.85 -23.23 4.37
C PRO A 121 -2.61 -22.31 4.40
N VAL A 122 -1.62 -22.61 3.55
CA VAL A 122 -0.39 -21.79 3.42
C VAL A 122 -0.71 -20.45 2.77
N ASP A 123 -1.45 -20.46 1.67
CA ASP A 123 -1.87 -19.27 0.94
C ASP A 123 -2.69 -18.34 1.85
N LEU A 124 -3.58 -18.91 2.66
CA LEU A 124 -4.40 -18.15 3.61
C LEU A 124 -3.55 -17.52 4.72
N ALA A 125 -2.54 -18.24 5.23
CA ALA A 125 -1.62 -17.70 6.21
C ALA A 125 -0.79 -16.53 5.63
N ILE A 126 -0.30 -16.66 4.40
CA ILE A 126 0.43 -15.58 3.70
C ILE A 126 -0.48 -14.37 3.50
N ALA A 127 -1.70 -14.56 2.98
CA ALA A 127 -2.65 -13.47 2.77
C ALA A 127 -2.99 -12.73 4.09
N TYR A 128 -3.10 -13.46 5.20
CA TYR A 128 -3.34 -12.87 6.50
C TYR A 128 -2.17 -12.01 7.00
N VAL A 129 -0.94 -12.46 6.77
CA VAL A 129 0.29 -11.68 7.05
C VAL A 129 0.33 -10.41 6.22
N GLU A 130 0.07 -10.51 4.92
CA GLU A 130 0.05 -9.36 3.99
C GLU A 130 -1.03 -8.34 4.37
N ASP A 131 -2.21 -8.78 4.75
CA ASP A 131 -3.30 -7.91 5.21
C ASP A 131 -2.90 -7.12 6.47
N GLN A 132 -2.30 -7.78 7.47
CA GLN A 132 -1.84 -7.12 8.70
C GLN A 132 -0.79 -6.03 8.40
N ILE A 133 0.14 -6.31 7.49
CA ILE A 133 1.15 -5.35 7.04
C ILE A 133 0.49 -4.20 6.27
N SER A 134 -0.43 -4.49 5.36
CA SER A 134 -1.15 -3.50 4.54
C SER A 134 -1.97 -2.53 5.37
N VAL A 135 -2.57 -3.00 6.46
CA VAL A 135 -3.30 -2.15 7.41
C VAL A 135 -2.39 -1.09 8.05
N ARG A 136 -1.12 -1.42 8.34
CA ARG A 136 -0.16 -0.52 8.98
C ARG A 136 0.70 0.30 8.02
N MET A 137 0.72 -0.07 6.75
CA MET A 137 1.58 0.55 5.74
C MET A 137 1.38 2.06 5.62
N ASN A 138 0.13 2.54 5.60
CA ASN A 138 -0.13 3.98 5.49
C ASN A 138 0.40 4.78 6.68
N GLU A 139 0.40 4.20 7.88
CA GLU A 139 0.97 4.80 9.09
C GLU A 139 2.50 4.90 8.97
N ALA A 140 3.15 3.82 8.52
CA ALA A 140 4.58 3.78 8.28
C ALA A 140 5.03 4.80 7.20
N ILE A 141 4.28 4.90 6.10
CA ILE A 141 4.53 5.88 5.03
C ILE A 141 4.47 7.30 5.60
N ARG A 142 3.42 7.64 6.32
CA ARG A 142 3.27 9.00 6.91
C ARG A 142 4.38 9.31 7.91
N ALA A 143 4.77 8.35 8.73
CA ALA A 143 5.88 8.50 9.67
C ALA A 143 7.21 8.74 8.94
N ALA A 144 7.51 7.97 7.89
CA ALA A 144 8.70 8.13 7.06
C ALA A 144 8.71 9.49 6.33
N MET A 145 7.58 9.92 5.76
CA MET A 145 7.44 11.23 5.12
C MET A 145 7.70 12.38 6.12
N THR A 146 7.11 12.30 7.32
CA THR A 146 7.31 13.30 8.37
C THR A 146 8.77 13.35 8.80
N ALA A 147 9.41 12.20 9.06
CA ALA A 147 10.80 12.12 9.47
C ALA A 147 11.78 12.69 8.42
N ARG A 148 11.44 12.56 7.14
CA ARG A 148 12.23 13.00 5.99
C ARG A 148 11.79 14.36 5.43
N LYS A 149 10.74 15.00 6.00
CA LYS A 149 10.15 16.25 5.55
C LYS A 149 9.70 16.19 4.08
N ILE A 150 9.07 15.08 3.70
CA ILE A 150 8.54 14.83 2.35
C ILE A 150 7.07 15.26 2.31
N ASP A 151 6.71 16.05 1.32
CA ASP A 151 5.34 16.54 1.11
C ASP A 151 4.55 15.65 0.15
N LEU A 152 5.24 15.01 -0.82
CA LEU A 152 4.63 14.15 -1.82
C LEU A 152 5.46 12.88 -2.02
N LEU A 153 4.81 11.74 -1.90
CA LEU A 153 5.39 10.42 -2.18
C LEU A 153 4.77 9.83 -3.44
N LEU A 154 5.61 9.39 -4.36
CA LEU A 154 5.22 8.78 -5.62
C LEU A 154 5.54 7.28 -5.62
N ASN A 155 4.76 6.53 -6.40
CA ASN A 155 5.11 5.15 -6.73
C ASN A 155 6.27 5.15 -7.76
N PRO A 156 7.26 4.25 -7.66
CA PRO A 156 8.33 4.12 -8.64
C PRO A 156 7.85 3.98 -10.08
N ASP A 157 6.74 3.26 -10.29
CA ASP A 157 6.17 3.03 -11.62
C ASP A 157 5.62 4.31 -12.30
N ALA A 158 5.41 5.37 -11.53
CA ALA A 158 4.97 6.67 -12.02
C ALA A 158 6.13 7.63 -12.39
N VAL A 159 7.39 7.18 -12.24
CA VAL A 159 8.58 8.01 -12.40
C VAL A 159 9.48 7.45 -13.49
N LEU A 160 9.75 8.24 -14.54
CA LEU A 160 10.58 7.82 -15.66
C LEU A 160 12.07 7.68 -15.29
N ALA A 161 12.57 8.56 -14.42
CA ALA A 161 13.95 8.53 -13.94
C ALA A 161 14.03 9.19 -12.56
N ARG A 162 14.91 8.70 -11.70
CA ARG A 162 15.15 9.22 -10.36
C ARG A 162 16.57 9.00 -9.92
N GLU A 163 17.05 9.85 -9.03
CA GLU A 163 18.28 9.64 -8.27
C GLU A 163 17.99 8.77 -7.04
N ASN A 164 18.99 8.03 -6.57
CA ASN A 164 18.84 7.11 -5.43
C ASN A 164 18.51 7.85 -4.12
N ASN A 165 18.92 9.10 -3.98
CA ASN A 165 18.70 9.92 -2.78
C ASN A 165 17.23 10.32 -2.56
N VAL A 166 16.38 10.22 -3.59
CA VAL A 166 14.94 10.50 -3.47
C VAL A 166 14.12 9.25 -3.13
N ASP A 167 14.75 8.07 -3.10
CA ASP A 167 14.10 6.83 -2.70
C ASP A 167 14.10 6.70 -1.17
N ILE A 168 12.91 6.67 -0.58
CA ILE A 168 12.73 6.52 0.86
C ILE A 168 12.17 5.16 1.27
N THR A 169 12.25 4.15 0.39
CA THR A 169 11.76 2.79 0.69
C THR A 169 12.35 2.25 2.00
N ASP A 170 13.65 2.42 2.23
CA ASP A 170 14.31 1.99 3.47
C ASP A 170 13.80 2.73 4.71
N ALA A 171 13.43 4.01 4.57
CA ALA A 171 12.83 4.74 5.67
C ALA A 171 11.42 4.22 6.00
N VAL A 172 10.64 3.85 4.98
CA VAL A 172 9.32 3.21 5.17
C VAL A 172 9.49 1.86 5.86
N VAL A 173 10.48 1.03 5.46
CA VAL A 173 10.81 -0.24 6.14
C VAL A 173 11.13 0.00 7.60
N ALA A 174 11.99 0.99 7.90
CA ALA A 174 12.38 1.29 9.27
C ALA A 174 11.20 1.70 10.16
N GLU A 175 10.29 2.54 9.64
CA GLU A 175 9.09 2.94 10.38
C GLU A 175 8.09 1.77 10.50
N LEU A 176 7.92 0.96 9.45
CA LEU A 176 7.07 -0.22 9.51
C LEU A 176 7.55 -1.21 10.56
N ASN A 177 8.85 -1.45 10.67
CA ASN A 177 9.44 -2.33 11.68
C ASN A 177 9.24 -1.82 13.13
N LYS A 178 9.14 -0.50 13.33
CA LYS A 178 8.80 0.07 14.65
C LYS A 178 7.33 -0.12 14.99
N ILE A 179 6.44 0.09 14.02
CA ILE A 179 4.99 0.06 14.19
C ILE A 179 4.47 -1.38 14.28
N LEU A 180 5.06 -2.27 13.49
CA LEU A 180 4.65 -3.66 13.35
C LEU A 180 5.86 -4.61 13.37
N PRO A 181 6.45 -4.88 14.53
CA PRO A 181 7.62 -5.75 14.64
C PRO A 181 7.30 -7.23 14.35
N ASN A 182 6.07 -7.67 14.61
CA ASN A 182 5.60 -9.04 14.41
C ASN A 182 4.14 -9.06 13.95
N VAL A 183 3.76 -10.16 13.29
CA VAL A 183 2.37 -10.46 12.87
C VAL A 183 2.02 -11.90 13.19
N SER A 184 0.72 -12.22 13.26
CA SER A 184 0.25 -13.59 13.41
C SER A 184 0.23 -14.30 12.07
N ILE A 185 0.66 -15.56 12.04
CA ILE A 185 0.56 -16.43 10.86
C ILE A 185 -0.72 -17.27 10.84
N THR A 186 -1.48 -17.26 11.94
CA THR A 186 -2.70 -18.06 12.07
C THR A 186 -3.91 -17.18 11.87
N PRO A 187 -4.60 -17.26 10.72
CA PRO A 187 -5.81 -16.47 10.49
C PRO A 187 -6.93 -16.92 11.44
N PRO A 188 -7.80 -15.99 11.88
CA PRO A 188 -8.98 -16.35 12.67
C PRO A 188 -9.97 -17.15 11.84
N ALA A 189 -10.86 -17.89 12.52
CA ALA A 189 -11.91 -18.65 11.84
C ALA A 189 -12.79 -17.73 10.98
N GLY A 190 -13.03 -18.14 9.72
CA GLY A 190 -13.82 -17.35 8.77
C GLY A 190 -13.10 -16.14 8.19
N TYR A 191 -11.77 -16.04 8.34
CA TYR A 191 -11.00 -15.00 7.69
C TYR A 191 -11.04 -15.15 6.16
N GLU A 192 -11.25 -14.02 5.47
CA GLU A 192 -11.15 -13.90 4.02
C GLU A 192 -10.02 -12.92 3.64
N PRO A 193 -9.19 -13.23 2.62
CA PRO A 193 -8.14 -12.33 2.16
C PRO A 193 -8.67 -10.94 1.82
N GLY A 194 -7.98 -9.90 2.29
CA GLY A 194 -8.39 -8.50 2.12
C GLY A 194 -9.37 -7.98 3.19
N GLN A 195 -9.89 -8.83 4.06
CA GLN A 195 -10.89 -8.46 5.08
C GLN A 195 -10.40 -7.36 6.02
N LEU A 196 -9.17 -7.44 6.49
CA LEU A 196 -8.62 -6.43 7.41
C LEU A 196 -8.48 -5.06 6.74
N VAL A 197 -8.08 -5.04 5.48
CA VAL A 197 -7.97 -3.81 4.68
C VAL A 197 -9.35 -3.19 4.46
N GLN A 198 -10.36 -4.00 4.15
CA GLN A 198 -11.75 -3.54 3.99
C GLN A 198 -12.29 -2.95 5.29
N GLN A 199 -12.12 -3.62 6.42
CA GLN A 199 -12.54 -3.13 7.74
C GLN A 199 -11.88 -1.79 8.08
N ARG A 200 -10.56 -1.67 7.88
CA ARG A 200 -9.85 -0.40 8.09
C ARG A 200 -10.42 0.72 7.20
N ASN A 201 -10.69 0.44 5.92
CA ASN A 201 -11.22 1.44 4.99
C ASN A 201 -12.63 1.89 5.40
N GLN A 202 -13.48 0.98 5.86
CA GLN A 202 -14.81 1.29 6.39
C GLN A 202 -14.70 2.19 7.62
N GLN A 203 -13.85 1.85 8.59
CA GLN A 203 -13.62 2.66 9.79
C GLN A 203 -13.09 4.07 9.42
N ALA A 204 -12.18 4.18 8.47
CA ALA A 204 -11.66 5.46 8.00
C ALA A 204 -12.76 6.32 7.33
N MET A 205 -13.65 5.71 6.54
CA MET A 205 -14.79 6.40 5.94
C MET A 205 -15.80 6.87 6.97
N GLU A 206 -16.10 6.05 7.98
CA GLU A 206 -16.99 6.40 9.09
C GLU A 206 -16.42 7.56 9.92
N ALA A 207 -15.13 7.50 10.25
CA ALA A 207 -14.44 8.58 10.94
C ALA A 207 -14.45 9.90 10.14
N ALA A 208 -14.24 9.84 8.82
CA ALA A 208 -14.32 11.01 7.96
C ALA A 208 -15.74 11.61 7.90
N ARG A 209 -16.77 10.76 7.84
CA ARG A 209 -18.18 11.21 7.89
C ARG A 209 -18.53 11.85 9.24
N ALA A 210 -18.08 11.26 10.35
CA ALA A 210 -18.29 11.83 11.68
C ALA A 210 -17.62 13.20 11.84
N ALA A 211 -16.41 13.35 11.30
CA ALA A 211 -15.70 14.64 11.31
C ALA A 211 -16.40 15.73 10.47
N GLN A 212 -17.04 15.37 9.36
CA GLN A 212 -17.81 16.28 8.52
C GLN A 212 -19.20 16.60 9.12
N GLY A 213 -19.87 15.63 9.75
CA GLY A 213 -21.18 15.81 10.40
C GLY A 213 -21.14 16.68 11.67
N GLY A 214 -19.97 16.75 12.33
CA GLY A 214 -19.78 17.63 13.50
C GLY A 214 -19.57 19.11 13.15
N ALA A 215 -19.41 19.44 11.88
CA ALA A 215 -19.25 20.81 11.36
C ALA A 215 -20.58 21.44 10.85
N ALA A 216 -21.74 20.90 11.25
CA ALA A 216 -23.02 21.57 10.99
C ALA A 216 -23.04 22.92 11.72
N ALA A 217 -23.01 24.00 10.95
CA ALA A 217 -23.04 25.37 11.43
C ALA A 217 -24.23 25.62 12.36
N PRO A 218 -24.08 26.47 13.38
CA PRO A 218 -25.24 26.88 14.19
C PRO A 218 -26.29 27.54 13.28
N ALA A 219 -27.51 27.03 13.36
CA ALA A 219 -28.65 27.55 12.61
C ALA A 219 -28.77 29.05 12.87
N ALA A 220 -28.76 29.85 11.81
CA ALA A 220 -29.02 31.29 11.88
C ALA A 220 -30.41 31.50 12.52
N PRO A 221 -30.54 32.46 13.45
CA PRO A 221 -31.85 32.74 14.06
C PRO A 221 -32.83 33.19 12.97
N ALA A 222 -34.02 32.61 13.00
CA ALA A 222 -35.11 32.97 12.09
C ALA A 222 -35.44 34.46 12.23
N PRO A 223 -35.71 35.17 11.10
CA PRO A 223 -36.16 36.55 11.18
C PRO A 223 -37.56 36.62 11.84
N THR A 224 -37.64 37.29 12.94
CA THR A 224 -38.93 37.67 13.58
C THR A 224 -39.65 38.64 12.66
N GLY A 225 -40.59 38.11 11.89
CA GLY A 225 -41.50 38.92 11.06
C GLY A 225 -42.48 39.69 11.96
N THR A 226 -42.32 41.02 11.97
CA THR A 226 -43.29 41.97 12.50
C THR A 226 -44.48 42.03 11.53
N GLN A 227 -45.67 41.57 11.97
CA GLN A 227 -46.94 41.77 11.24
C GLN A 227 -47.32 43.29 11.30
N PRO A 228 -47.69 43.90 10.22
CA PRO A 228 -48.37 45.22 10.29
C PRO A 228 -49.84 45.02 10.55
N THR A 229 -50.33 45.58 11.66
CA THR A 229 -51.73 45.81 11.90
C THR A 229 -52.31 46.86 10.97
N THR A 230 -53.21 46.48 10.10
CA THR A 230 -54.06 47.43 9.37
C THR A 230 -55.43 47.51 10.03
N ARG A 231 -55.84 48.74 10.18
CA ARG A 231 -57.17 49.19 10.62
C ARG A 231 -58.10 49.29 9.41
#